data_9b7137b412b18c0ab4ead61d5b47622d
#
_entry.id   9b7137b412b18c0ab4ead61d5b47622d
#
_cell.length_a   1.000
_cell.length_b   1.000
_cell.length_c   1.000
_cell.angle_alpha   90.00
_cell.angle_beta   90.00
_cell.angle_gamma   90.00
#
_symmetry.space_group_name_H-M   'P 1'
#
loop_
_entity.id
_entity.type
_entity.pdbx_description
1 polymer ?
#
loop_
_entity_poly.entity_id
_entity_poly.type
_entity_poly.pdbx_seq_one_letter_code
_entity_poly.pdbx_strand_id
1 'polypeptide(L)'
;MGAEKRMADRSGTVRVYAAQTAPVIEELEKNGQCFCRERYIRKKYGECADGFLVAYRYLAEKGEALVPKPAGAELPYWVSPDPAGLPRSETFLSLGVPRAELLLFPRAWWTRILQLRYLGETEEENARFERELKERGLTGYEIMTSRFYPEERERLLASWEKLLDPKAIEGLAPAQLQGAVWTIRREWVAEE
;
A
#
# COMPACT_ATOMS: atom_id res chain seq x y z
N MET A 1 2.80 -2.61 -26.93
CA MET A 1 4.14 -1.99 -26.81
C MET A 1 4.14 -0.55 -26.25
N GLY A 2 3.00 0.05 -25.93
CA GLY A 2 2.92 1.45 -25.45
C GLY A 2 2.70 1.66 -23.95
N ALA A 3 2.13 0.71 -23.24
CA ALA A 3 1.79 0.86 -21.81
C ALA A 3 2.96 0.48 -20.87
N GLU A 4 3.72 -0.55 -21.22
CA GLU A 4 4.86 -1.02 -20.41
C GLU A 4 5.98 0.01 -20.32
N LYS A 5 6.26 0.74 -21.41
CA LYS A 5 7.29 1.77 -21.44
C LYS A 5 6.93 3.03 -20.62
N ARG A 6 5.61 3.25 -20.34
CA ARG A 6 5.14 4.41 -19.57
C ARG A 6 5.28 4.25 -18.06
N MET A 7 5.36 3.03 -17.54
CA MET A 7 5.43 2.80 -16.10
C MET A 7 6.85 2.81 -15.53
N ALA A 8 7.86 2.58 -16.36
CA ALA A 8 9.27 2.65 -15.97
C ALA A 8 9.83 4.09 -16.01
N ASP A 9 9.22 5.00 -16.79
CA ASP A 9 9.60 6.40 -16.87
C ASP A 9 8.99 7.17 -15.67
N ARG A 10 9.84 7.76 -14.82
CA ARG A 10 9.43 8.62 -13.72
C ARG A 10 9.05 10.04 -14.16
N SER A 11 9.20 10.37 -15.42
CA SER A 11 8.67 11.60 -16.01
C SER A 11 7.20 11.41 -16.40
N GLY A 12 6.39 12.41 -16.16
CA GLY A 12 4.99 12.40 -16.55
C GLY A 12 4.01 12.14 -15.41
N THR A 13 2.73 12.12 -15.78
CA THR A 13 1.59 11.96 -14.86
C THR A 13 0.91 10.63 -15.09
N VAL A 14 0.62 9.90 -14.03
CA VAL A 14 -0.09 8.63 -14.05
C VAL A 14 -1.52 8.85 -13.55
N ARG A 15 -2.51 8.39 -14.30
CA ARG A 15 -3.90 8.39 -13.83
C ARG A 15 -4.10 7.23 -12.87
N VAL A 16 -4.58 7.57 -11.69
CA VAL A 16 -4.96 6.63 -10.63
C VAL A 16 -6.27 7.07 -9.98
N TYR A 17 -6.88 6.20 -9.23
CA TYR A 17 -8.17 6.40 -8.62
C TYR A 17 -8.10 6.13 -7.13
N ALA A 18 -8.86 6.91 -6.35
CA ALA A 18 -9.01 6.72 -4.92
C ALA A 18 -10.50 6.80 -4.51
N ALA A 19 -10.89 6.01 -3.54
CA ALA A 19 -12.17 6.14 -2.87
C ALA A 19 -11.92 6.72 -1.47
N GLN A 20 -12.53 7.87 -1.16
CA GLN A 20 -12.26 8.61 0.06
C GLN A 20 -13.53 8.99 0.80
N THR A 21 -13.43 9.04 2.14
CA THR A 21 -14.53 9.43 3.02
C THR A 21 -14.73 10.95 3.02
N ALA A 22 -15.94 11.41 3.37
CA ALA A 22 -16.27 12.83 3.41
C ALA A 22 -15.27 13.70 4.19
N PRO A 23 -14.75 13.32 5.37
CA PRO A 23 -13.75 14.12 6.08
C PRO A 23 -12.46 14.36 5.29
N VAL A 24 -12.03 13.39 4.45
CA VAL A 24 -10.86 13.55 3.60
C VAL A 24 -11.14 14.54 2.47
N ILE A 25 -12.35 14.48 1.89
CA ILE A 25 -12.77 15.40 0.83
C ILE A 25 -12.86 16.84 1.38
N GLU A 26 -13.49 17.03 2.55
CA GLU A 26 -13.58 18.33 3.23
C GLU A 26 -12.19 18.92 3.54
N GLU A 27 -11.24 18.09 4.00
CA GLU A 27 -9.86 18.51 4.25
C GLU A 27 -9.16 18.92 2.95
N LEU A 28 -9.36 18.15 1.88
CA LEU A 28 -8.81 18.43 0.56
C LEU A 28 -9.36 19.75 -0.02
N GLU A 29 -10.66 19.98 0.08
CA GLU A 29 -11.28 21.23 -0.37
C GLU A 29 -10.81 22.45 0.41
N LYS A 30 -10.72 22.31 1.73
CA LYS A 30 -10.34 23.41 2.64
C LYS A 30 -8.86 23.77 2.55
N ASN A 31 -7.99 22.76 2.48
CA ASN A 31 -6.55 22.95 2.64
C ASN A 31 -5.76 22.75 1.33
N GLY A 32 -6.43 22.33 0.23
CA GLY A 32 -5.78 22.03 -1.04
C GLY A 32 -4.99 20.70 -1.06
N GLN A 33 -4.81 20.09 0.12
CA GLN A 33 -4.16 18.79 0.28
C GLN A 33 -4.63 18.11 1.57
N CYS A 34 -4.49 16.78 1.60
CA CYS A 34 -4.78 16.00 2.80
C CYS A 34 -3.73 14.92 3.03
N PHE A 35 -3.55 14.53 4.31
CA PHE A 35 -2.60 13.53 4.75
C PHE A 35 -3.29 12.40 5.50
N CYS A 36 -2.91 11.16 5.20
CA CYS A 36 -3.38 10.00 5.95
C CYS A 36 -2.73 9.99 7.35
N ARG A 37 -3.56 9.87 8.38
CA ARG A 37 -3.16 9.83 9.78
C ARG A 37 -3.46 8.47 10.39
N GLU A 38 -2.59 8.00 11.26
CA GLU A 38 -2.79 6.74 11.98
C GLU A 38 -4.13 6.71 12.72
N ARG A 39 -4.56 7.85 13.29
CA ARG A 39 -5.86 7.97 13.96
C ARG A 39 -7.05 7.62 13.06
N TYR A 40 -6.95 7.84 11.73
CA TYR A 40 -8.01 7.48 10.78
C TYR A 40 -8.10 5.98 10.58
N ILE A 41 -6.93 5.31 10.52
CA ILE A 41 -6.83 3.85 10.44
C ILE A 41 -7.39 3.23 11.71
N ARG A 42 -7.02 3.74 12.89
CA ARG A 42 -7.56 3.28 14.17
C ARG A 42 -9.07 3.46 14.26
N LYS A 43 -9.61 4.60 13.80
CA LYS A 43 -11.04 4.84 13.76
C LYS A 43 -11.77 3.89 12.80
N LYS A 44 -11.17 3.61 11.62
CA LYS A 44 -11.79 2.77 10.57
C LYS A 44 -11.82 1.29 10.95
N TYR A 45 -10.75 0.77 11.55
CA TYR A 45 -10.55 -0.66 11.77
C TYR A 45 -10.70 -1.10 13.24
N GLY A 46 -10.85 -0.17 14.19
CA GLY A 46 -11.04 -0.47 15.61
C GLY A 46 -9.93 -1.37 16.16
N GLU A 47 -10.31 -2.47 16.80
CA GLU A 47 -9.39 -3.43 17.42
C GLU A 47 -8.47 -4.13 16.41
N CYS A 48 -8.86 -4.23 15.14
CA CYS A 48 -8.05 -4.81 14.07
C CYS A 48 -6.97 -3.85 13.55
N ALA A 49 -6.97 -2.58 13.97
CA ALA A 49 -6.10 -1.54 13.44
C ALA A 49 -4.60 -1.86 13.61
N ASP A 50 -4.21 -2.49 14.72
CA ASP A 50 -2.80 -2.78 15.00
C ASP A 50 -2.18 -3.71 13.94
N GLY A 51 -2.91 -4.71 13.47
CA GLY A 51 -2.45 -5.58 12.38
C GLY A 51 -2.24 -4.81 11.07
N PHE A 52 -3.20 -3.96 10.69
CA PHE A 52 -3.06 -3.12 9.51
C PHE A 52 -1.91 -2.11 9.64
N LEU A 53 -1.74 -1.51 10.82
CA LEU A 53 -0.68 -0.54 11.08
C LEU A 53 0.72 -1.13 10.96
N VAL A 54 0.91 -2.41 11.27
CA VAL A 54 2.19 -3.11 11.01
C VAL A 54 2.55 -3.02 9.53
N ALA A 55 1.64 -3.42 8.64
CA ALA A 55 1.86 -3.40 7.19
C ALA A 55 2.01 -1.96 6.66
N TYR A 56 1.18 -1.03 7.12
CA TYR A 56 1.24 0.39 6.71
C TYR A 56 2.57 1.05 7.11
N ARG A 57 3.05 0.81 8.33
CA ARG A 57 4.33 1.36 8.79
C ARG A 57 5.51 0.75 8.04
N TYR A 58 5.46 -0.55 7.75
CA TYR A 58 6.45 -1.19 6.89
C TYR A 58 6.54 -0.52 5.52
N LEU A 59 5.39 -0.34 4.85
CA LEU A 59 5.37 0.34 3.55
C LEU A 59 5.82 1.81 3.67
N ALA A 60 5.46 2.50 4.74
CA ALA A 60 5.89 3.88 4.97
C ALA A 60 7.41 3.98 5.11
N GLU A 61 8.02 3.11 5.89
CA GLU A 61 9.47 3.06 6.07
C GLU A 61 10.21 2.76 4.76
N LYS A 62 9.80 1.71 4.05
CA LYS A 62 10.46 1.31 2.80
C LYS A 62 10.17 2.26 1.64
N GLY A 63 8.96 2.80 1.59
CA GLY A 63 8.52 3.73 0.53
C GLY A 63 9.19 5.08 0.60
N GLU A 64 9.52 5.58 1.80
CA GLU A 64 10.19 6.87 2.01
C GLU A 64 11.58 6.92 1.32
N ALA A 65 12.26 5.78 1.22
CA ALA A 65 13.53 5.68 0.51
C ALA A 65 13.39 5.87 -1.03
N LEU A 66 12.20 5.61 -1.58
CA LEU A 66 11.92 5.68 -3.01
C LEU A 66 11.20 6.97 -3.40
N VAL A 67 10.26 7.40 -2.57
CA VAL A 67 9.47 8.63 -2.73
C VAL A 67 9.54 9.40 -1.42
N PRO A 68 10.25 10.54 -1.37
CA PRO A 68 10.43 11.28 -0.13
C PRO A 68 9.09 11.64 0.53
N LYS A 69 8.97 11.33 1.80
CA LYS A 69 7.76 11.61 2.58
C LYS A 69 7.71 13.10 2.96
N PRO A 70 6.66 13.84 2.57
CA PRO A 70 6.53 15.24 2.92
C PRO A 70 6.29 15.43 4.42
N ALA A 71 6.70 16.60 4.94
CA ALA A 71 6.44 16.97 6.31
C ALA A 71 4.94 16.89 6.62
N GLY A 72 4.59 16.25 7.72
CA GLY A 72 3.20 16.04 8.13
C GLY A 72 2.54 14.77 7.63
N ALA A 73 3.11 14.02 6.67
CA ALA A 73 2.61 12.71 6.29
C ALA A 73 3.01 11.66 7.35
N GLU A 74 2.08 10.83 7.77
CA GLU A 74 2.33 9.70 8.67
C GLU A 74 2.31 8.38 7.89
N LEU A 75 1.23 8.15 7.15
CA LEU A 75 0.99 6.94 6.38
C LEU A 75 0.59 7.30 4.94
N PRO A 76 0.78 6.40 3.97
CA PRO A 76 0.35 6.65 2.61
C PRO A 76 -1.16 6.46 2.44
N TYR A 77 -1.75 7.18 1.46
CA TYR A 77 -3.05 6.87 0.90
C TYR A 77 -2.94 5.79 -0.17
N TRP A 78 -3.97 4.95 -0.25
CA TRP A 78 -4.10 3.94 -1.30
C TRP A 78 -4.73 4.55 -2.53
N VAL A 79 -4.13 4.24 -3.67
CA VAL A 79 -4.67 4.58 -4.99
C VAL A 79 -4.61 3.35 -5.90
N SER A 80 -5.47 3.28 -6.88
CA SER A 80 -5.52 2.15 -7.82
C SER A 80 -5.37 2.65 -9.25
N PRO A 81 -4.50 2.05 -10.06
CA PRO A 81 -4.48 2.30 -11.51
C PRO A 81 -5.74 1.81 -12.25
N ASP A 82 -6.54 0.92 -11.61
CA ASP A 82 -7.81 0.43 -12.12
C ASP A 82 -8.95 0.80 -11.15
N PRO A 83 -10.01 1.50 -11.62
CA PRO A 83 -11.14 1.91 -10.79
C PRO A 83 -12.03 0.74 -10.35
N ALA A 84 -12.01 -0.40 -11.04
CA ALA A 84 -12.96 -1.50 -10.83
C ALA A 84 -12.90 -2.13 -9.43
N GLY A 85 -11.77 -2.01 -8.72
CA GLY A 85 -11.57 -2.59 -7.40
C GLY A 85 -11.87 -1.65 -6.23
N LEU A 86 -12.36 -0.44 -6.48
CA LEU A 86 -12.60 0.56 -5.43
C LEU A 86 -14.01 0.46 -4.82
N PRO A 87 -14.16 0.75 -3.51
CA PRO A 87 -15.46 0.78 -2.84
C PRO A 87 -16.38 1.84 -3.46
N ARG A 88 -17.58 1.47 -3.84
CA ARG A 88 -18.59 2.40 -4.40
C ARG A 88 -19.32 3.23 -3.35
N SER A 89 -19.13 2.92 -2.08
CA SER A 89 -19.77 3.62 -0.94
C SER A 89 -19.04 4.90 -0.52
N GLU A 90 -17.89 5.20 -1.11
CA GLU A 90 -17.06 6.36 -0.80
C GLU A 90 -17.01 7.31 -2.01
N THR A 91 -16.59 8.56 -1.79
CA THR A 91 -16.39 9.52 -2.88
C THR A 91 -15.23 9.08 -3.77
N PHE A 92 -15.52 8.96 -5.04
CA PHE A 92 -14.56 8.53 -6.04
C PHE A 92 -13.77 9.73 -6.57
N LEU A 93 -12.45 9.62 -6.56
CA LEU A 93 -11.54 10.62 -7.12
C LEU A 93 -10.74 10.02 -8.27
N SER A 94 -10.71 10.72 -9.41
CA SER A 94 -9.76 10.48 -10.50
C SER A 94 -8.59 11.43 -10.32
N LEU A 95 -7.37 10.90 -10.19
CA LEU A 95 -6.18 11.67 -9.85
C LEU A 95 -5.12 11.57 -10.95
N GLY A 96 -4.55 12.69 -11.35
CA GLY A 96 -3.35 12.77 -12.16
C GLY A 96 -2.11 12.94 -11.28
N VAL A 97 -1.49 11.83 -10.86
CA VAL A 97 -0.36 11.85 -9.92
C VAL A 97 0.96 11.87 -10.66
N PRO A 98 1.90 12.79 -10.33
CA PRO A 98 3.26 12.73 -10.85
C PRO A 98 3.88 11.35 -10.57
N ARG A 99 4.47 10.72 -11.60
CA ARG A 99 5.06 9.37 -11.44
C ARG A 99 6.12 9.31 -10.34
N ALA A 100 6.82 10.41 -10.12
CA ALA A 100 7.84 10.52 -9.08
C ALA A 100 7.26 10.50 -7.64
N GLU A 101 5.97 10.81 -7.47
CA GLU A 101 5.27 10.83 -6.18
C GLU A 101 4.42 9.56 -5.95
N LEU A 102 4.48 8.60 -6.85
CA LEU A 102 3.65 7.39 -6.84
C LEU A 102 4.50 6.14 -6.57
N LEU A 103 4.20 5.43 -5.49
CA LEU A 103 4.63 4.05 -5.29
C LEU A 103 3.67 3.11 -6.02
N LEU A 104 4.20 2.12 -6.74
CA LEU A 104 3.42 1.06 -7.39
C LEU A 104 4.00 -0.31 -7.02
N PHE A 105 3.12 -1.26 -6.75
CA PHE A 105 3.48 -2.62 -6.36
C PHE A 105 2.38 -3.61 -6.72
N PRO A 106 2.67 -4.94 -6.75
CA PRO A 106 1.67 -5.95 -7.04
C PRO A 106 0.57 -5.98 -5.95
N ARG A 107 -0.70 -5.87 -6.37
CA ARG A 107 -1.87 -5.90 -5.47
C ARG A 107 -1.94 -7.19 -4.66
N ALA A 108 -1.67 -8.33 -5.30
CA ALA A 108 -1.71 -9.64 -4.65
C ALA A 108 -0.68 -9.74 -3.51
N TRP A 109 0.54 -9.21 -3.71
CA TRP A 109 1.58 -9.19 -2.69
C TRP A 109 1.20 -8.28 -1.52
N TRP A 110 0.68 -7.10 -1.84
CA TRP A 110 0.19 -6.18 -0.81
C TRP A 110 -0.93 -6.80 0.03
N THR A 111 -1.86 -7.51 -0.59
CA THR A 111 -2.94 -8.21 0.12
C THR A 111 -2.38 -9.24 1.11
N ARG A 112 -1.33 -9.98 0.74
CA ARG A 112 -0.66 -10.92 1.66
C ARG A 112 0.00 -10.18 2.83
N ILE A 113 0.68 -9.07 2.57
CA ILE A 113 1.34 -8.24 3.59
C ILE A 113 0.32 -7.65 4.57
N LEU A 114 -0.83 -7.16 4.08
CA LEU A 114 -1.93 -6.71 4.95
C LEU A 114 -2.48 -7.81 5.87
N GLN A 115 -2.38 -9.06 5.46
CA GLN A 115 -2.74 -10.23 6.25
C GLN A 115 -1.58 -10.72 7.12
N LEU A 116 -0.45 -10.01 7.16
CA LEU A 116 0.79 -10.37 7.85
C LEU A 116 1.28 -11.77 7.47
N ARG A 117 1.19 -12.10 6.16
CA ARG A 117 1.59 -13.39 5.60
C ARG A 117 2.95 -13.31 4.91
N TYR A 118 3.63 -14.44 4.88
CA TYR A 118 4.90 -14.61 4.19
C TYR A 118 4.75 -14.40 2.68
N LEU A 119 5.72 -13.75 2.06
CA LEU A 119 5.76 -13.47 0.63
C LEU A 119 6.96 -14.19 -0.02
N GLY A 120 6.84 -15.52 -0.20
CA GLY A 120 7.84 -16.37 -0.85
C GLY A 120 7.89 -16.16 -2.37
N GLU A 121 8.89 -16.76 -3.00
CA GLU A 121 9.03 -16.77 -4.46
C GLU A 121 8.00 -17.70 -5.11
N THR A 122 7.58 -18.75 -4.40
CA THR A 122 6.60 -19.72 -4.87
C THR A 122 5.47 -19.91 -3.85
N GLU A 123 4.34 -20.46 -4.31
CA GLU A 123 3.23 -20.82 -3.41
C GLU A 123 3.62 -21.99 -2.47
N GLU A 124 4.56 -22.84 -2.86
CA GLU A 124 5.11 -23.90 -2.00
C GLU A 124 5.89 -23.31 -0.83
N GLU A 125 6.67 -22.26 -1.05
CA GLU A 125 7.37 -21.55 0.03
C GLU A 125 6.38 -20.87 0.97
N ASN A 126 5.36 -20.21 0.42
CA ASN A 126 4.29 -19.63 1.20
C ASN A 126 3.62 -20.67 2.09
N ALA A 127 3.19 -21.78 1.51
CA ALA A 127 2.52 -22.86 2.21
C ALA A 127 3.42 -23.54 3.25
N ARG A 128 4.73 -23.65 3.00
CA ARG A 128 5.69 -24.20 3.95
C ARG A 128 5.80 -23.32 5.18
N PHE A 129 6.03 -22.01 5.01
CA PHE A 129 6.13 -21.08 6.13
C PHE A 129 4.84 -21.04 6.97
N GLU A 130 3.69 -21.06 6.32
CA GLU A 130 2.39 -21.07 7.01
C GLU A 130 2.16 -22.37 7.79
N ARG A 131 2.59 -23.53 7.29
CA ARG A 131 2.55 -24.80 8.02
C ARG A 131 3.48 -24.76 9.25
N GLU A 132 4.72 -24.29 9.09
CA GLU A 132 5.68 -24.13 10.21
C GLU A 132 5.07 -23.30 11.35
N LEU A 133 4.40 -22.18 11.04
CA LEU A 133 3.72 -21.36 12.04
C LEU A 133 2.55 -22.12 12.69
N LYS A 134 1.71 -22.76 11.86
CA LYS A 134 0.53 -23.50 12.34
C LYS A 134 0.90 -24.65 13.28
N GLU A 135 1.95 -25.42 12.98
CA GLU A 135 2.46 -26.52 13.81
C GLU A 135 2.92 -26.01 15.19
N ARG A 136 3.35 -24.76 15.29
CA ARG A 136 3.73 -24.09 16.54
C ARG A 136 2.59 -23.31 17.20
N GLY A 137 1.39 -23.31 16.59
CA GLY A 137 0.23 -22.55 17.08
C GLY A 137 0.38 -21.04 16.92
N LEU A 138 1.20 -20.58 15.95
CA LEU A 138 1.51 -19.17 15.73
C LEU A 138 0.80 -18.61 14.49
N THR A 139 0.56 -17.30 14.52
CA THR A 139 0.04 -16.51 13.40
C THR A 139 1.00 -15.40 13.03
N GLY A 140 0.85 -14.83 11.81
CA GLY A 140 1.61 -13.65 11.40
C GLY A 140 1.41 -12.47 12.35
N TYR A 141 0.20 -12.31 12.89
CA TYR A 141 -0.10 -11.25 13.86
C TYR A 141 0.73 -11.42 15.15
N GLU A 142 0.76 -12.63 15.72
CA GLU A 142 1.50 -12.90 16.94
C GLU A 142 3.00 -12.67 16.78
N ILE A 143 3.60 -13.13 15.68
CA ILE A 143 5.03 -12.93 15.43
C ILE A 143 5.38 -11.46 15.16
N MET A 144 4.46 -10.68 14.56
CA MET A 144 4.70 -9.26 14.29
C MET A 144 4.46 -8.35 15.48
N THR A 145 3.59 -8.72 16.41
CA THR A 145 3.22 -7.89 17.56
C THR A 145 3.90 -8.35 18.87
N SER A 146 4.35 -9.61 18.96
CA SER A 146 5.04 -10.15 20.13
C SER A 146 6.55 -9.95 20.05
N ARG A 147 7.20 -9.75 21.19
CA ARG A 147 8.67 -9.70 21.29
C ARG A 147 9.34 -11.09 21.32
N PHE A 148 8.56 -12.17 21.40
CA PHE A 148 9.09 -13.51 21.64
C PHE A 148 9.54 -14.27 20.39
N TYR A 149 9.26 -13.75 19.19
CA TYR A 149 9.50 -14.44 17.92
C TYR A 149 10.35 -13.58 16.95
N PRO A 150 11.59 -13.19 17.35
CA PRO A 150 12.41 -12.30 16.54
C PRO A 150 12.85 -12.93 15.22
N GLU A 151 13.18 -14.23 15.21
CA GLU A 151 13.64 -14.94 14.00
C GLU A 151 12.53 -15.08 12.97
N GLU A 152 11.33 -15.48 13.39
CA GLU A 152 10.16 -15.60 12.51
C GLU A 152 9.75 -14.24 11.96
N ARG A 153 9.84 -13.18 12.80
CA ARG A 153 9.57 -11.82 12.38
C ARG A 153 10.56 -11.36 11.33
N GLU A 154 11.84 -11.59 11.52
CA GLU A 154 12.89 -11.25 10.57
C GLU A 154 12.68 -11.97 9.23
N ARG A 155 12.41 -13.28 9.26
CA ARG A 155 12.08 -14.05 8.05
C ARG A 155 10.84 -13.50 7.32
N LEU A 156 9.80 -13.14 8.07
CA LEU A 156 8.58 -12.55 7.49
C LEU A 156 8.88 -11.21 6.84
N LEU A 157 9.55 -10.30 7.53
CA LEU A 157 9.91 -8.97 7.01
C LEU A 157 10.85 -9.06 5.82
N ALA A 158 11.85 -9.94 5.84
CA ALA A 158 12.74 -10.17 4.72
C ALA A 158 11.98 -10.62 3.47
N SER A 159 10.94 -11.45 3.63
CA SER A 159 10.12 -11.87 2.48
C SER A 159 9.37 -10.70 1.82
N TRP A 160 9.08 -9.62 2.54
CA TRP A 160 8.37 -8.44 2.02
C TRP A 160 9.25 -7.46 1.25
N GLU A 161 10.59 -7.56 1.36
CA GLU A 161 11.52 -6.58 0.77
C GLU A 161 11.37 -6.43 -0.74
N LYS A 162 10.95 -7.47 -1.43
CA LYS A 162 10.68 -7.46 -2.88
C LYS A 162 9.44 -6.67 -3.30
N LEU A 163 8.57 -6.27 -2.35
CA LEU A 163 7.31 -5.57 -2.67
C LEU A 163 7.53 -4.35 -3.58
N LEU A 164 8.56 -3.57 -3.29
CA LEU A 164 8.87 -2.31 -3.99
C LEU A 164 9.98 -2.45 -5.04
N ASP A 165 10.40 -3.67 -5.38
CA ASP A 165 11.31 -3.89 -6.51
C ASP A 165 10.61 -3.44 -7.81
N PRO A 166 11.21 -2.54 -8.60
CA PRO A 166 10.65 -2.12 -9.89
C PRO A 166 10.31 -3.28 -10.84
N LYS A 167 11.07 -4.39 -10.76
CA LYS A 167 10.80 -5.59 -11.57
C LYS A 167 9.52 -6.31 -11.18
N ALA A 168 9.05 -6.15 -9.95
CA ALA A 168 7.85 -6.79 -9.46
C ALA A 168 6.57 -6.35 -10.20
N ILE A 169 6.59 -5.19 -10.83
CA ILE A 169 5.44 -4.63 -11.56
C ILE A 169 5.56 -4.75 -13.09
N GLU A 170 6.68 -5.29 -13.61
CA GLU A 170 6.89 -5.45 -15.04
C GLU A 170 5.87 -6.42 -15.63
N GLY A 171 5.22 -6.01 -16.72
CA GLY A 171 4.19 -6.82 -17.41
C GLY A 171 2.86 -6.97 -16.69
N LEU A 172 2.67 -6.39 -15.50
CA LEU A 172 1.39 -6.42 -14.81
C LEU A 172 0.38 -5.46 -15.42
N ALA A 173 -0.87 -5.93 -15.56
CA ALA A 173 -1.99 -5.09 -15.95
C ALA A 173 -2.39 -4.11 -14.82
N PRO A 174 -3.02 -2.96 -15.12
CA PRO A 174 -3.48 -2.00 -14.12
C PRO A 174 -4.30 -2.62 -12.98
N ALA A 175 -5.16 -3.59 -13.28
CA ALA A 175 -5.97 -4.31 -12.30
C ALA A 175 -5.15 -5.16 -11.29
N GLN A 176 -3.91 -5.50 -11.65
CA GLN A 176 -3.01 -6.28 -10.81
C GLN A 176 -2.11 -5.39 -9.92
N LEU A 177 -2.18 -4.08 -10.11
CA LEU A 177 -1.38 -3.10 -9.40
C LEU A 177 -2.16 -2.45 -8.26
N GLN A 178 -1.44 -2.12 -7.22
CA GLN A 178 -1.83 -1.20 -6.16
C GLN A 178 -0.85 -0.04 -6.12
N GLY A 179 -1.35 1.15 -5.86
CA GLY A 179 -0.52 2.33 -5.67
C GLY A 179 -0.64 2.91 -4.27
N ALA A 180 0.35 3.73 -3.91
CA ALA A 180 0.33 4.53 -2.70
C ALA A 180 0.95 5.90 -2.96
N VAL A 181 0.39 6.93 -2.30
CA VAL A 181 0.86 8.32 -2.32
C VAL A 181 0.89 8.89 -0.91
N TRP A 182 1.83 9.76 -0.61
CA TRP A 182 1.94 10.36 0.73
C TRP A 182 0.84 11.38 1.03
N THR A 183 0.30 12.00 0.00
CA THR A 183 -0.73 13.02 0.10
C THR A 183 -1.66 12.92 -1.10
N ILE A 184 -2.88 13.42 -0.97
CA ILE A 184 -3.74 13.74 -2.11
C ILE A 184 -3.79 15.25 -2.21
N ARG A 185 -3.54 15.79 -3.42
CA ARG A 185 -3.58 17.23 -3.68
C ARG A 185 -4.77 17.55 -4.59
N ARG A 186 -5.39 18.71 -4.34
CA ARG A 186 -6.54 19.17 -5.11
C ARG A 186 -6.19 19.35 -6.61
N GLU A 187 -4.98 19.81 -6.90
CA GLU A 187 -4.47 19.98 -8.27
C GLU A 187 -4.32 18.67 -9.07
N TRP A 188 -4.34 17.51 -8.37
CA TRP A 188 -4.32 16.20 -9.00
C TRP A 188 -5.70 15.67 -9.35
N VAL A 189 -6.76 16.25 -8.76
CA VAL A 189 -8.13 15.82 -9.01
C VAL A 189 -8.54 16.27 -10.42
N ALA A 190 -8.89 15.29 -11.26
CA ALA A 190 -9.41 15.60 -12.58
C ALA A 190 -10.79 16.26 -12.45
N GLU A 191 -11.01 17.38 -13.12
CA GLU A 191 -12.35 17.95 -13.32
C GLU A 191 -13.13 17.00 -14.23
N GLU A 192 -14.36 16.66 -13.82
CA GLU A 192 -15.29 15.84 -14.62
C GLU A 192 -15.81 16.62 -15.84
#